data_5ba9eba1f0c72829377d65bbf3bf1f98
#
_entry.id   5ba9eba1f0c72829377d65bbf3bf1f98
#
_cell.length_a   1.000
_cell.length_b   1.000
_cell.length_c   1.000
_cell.angle_alpha   90.00
_cell.angle_beta   90.00
_cell.angle_gamma   90.00
#
_symmetry.space_group_name_H-M   'P 1'
#
loop_
_entity.id
_entity.type
_entity.pdbx_description
1 polymer ?
#
loop_
_entity_poly.entity_id
_entity_poly.type
_entity_poly.pdbx_seq_one_letter_code
_entity_poly.pdbx_strand_id
1 'polypeptide(L)'
;QSDEFWAGSDIYLSGLRLQNMQDLYLIHCYMEAVNRQNMPLASFEFQSGEADYDESGNGRLDVSDADFTARMCIAQNNRLINHYLFTGGRNMLLKKPRKDGNNRIAITGERHGFTAPVNPEGKLSYTYDRIRRSTRVTLANACRLAAMQEERDNVLVGFIPDYFMTEYCYPGSEREKKMVQHLTRYRTGSGWDTFAKMLLLNHYAFGGVNLQEDGSWMEKKAVLFLLSADYMDAGVQERLCRFVENGGSLLLYGRMPVM
;
A
#
# COMPACT_ATOMS: atom_id res chain seq x y z
N GLN A 1 -1.17 -19.09 4.68
CA GLN A 1 0.17 -18.78 4.09
C GLN A 1 1.20 -19.72 4.70
N SER A 2 2.16 -20.21 3.91
CA SER A 2 3.26 -21.00 4.44
C SER A 2 4.26 -20.08 5.15
N ASP A 3 5.01 -20.62 6.15
CA ASP A 3 6.05 -19.86 6.86
C ASP A 3 7.27 -19.50 6.00
N GLU A 4 7.30 -20.02 4.77
CA GLU A 4 8.39 -19.87 3.82
C GLU A 4 8.25 -18.66 2.89
N PHE A 5 7.09 -17.98 2.87
CA PHE A 5 6.83 -16.88 1.95
C PHE A 5 6.70 -15.54 2.69
N TRP A 6 7.43 -14.57 2.19
CA TRP A 6 7.34 -13.19 2.64
C TRP A 6 6.49 -12.39 1.65
N ALA A 7 5.50 -11.68 2.14
CA ALA A 7 4.66 -10.79 1.34
C ALA A 7 5.14 -9.33 1.48
N GLY A 8 5.06 -8.60 0.40
CA GLY A 8 5.41 -7.19 0.34
C GLY A 8 4.48 -6.42 -0.58
N SER A 9 4.62 -5.12 -0.59
CA SER A 9 3.87 -4.19 -1.43
C SER A 9 4.79 -3.42 -2.36
N ASP A 10 4.21 -2.85 -3.40
CA ASP A 10 4.85 -1.89 -4.28
C ASP A 10 4.49 -0.48 -3.84
N ILE A 11 5.48 0.40 -3.74
CA ILE A 11 5.32 1.77 -3.23
C ILE A 11 5.68 2.77 -4.34
N TYR A 12 4.65 3.32 -4.97
CA TYR A 12 4.74 4.29 -6.07
C TYR A 12 3.85 5.51 -5.78
N LEU A 13 4.35 6.46 -5.03
CA LEU A 13 3.53 7.56 -4.52
C LEU A 13 3.59 8.86 -5.33
N SER A 14 4.49 8.97 -6.29
CA SER A 14 4.58 10.12 -7.21
C SER A 14 4.55 11.49 -6.51
N GLY A 15 5.34 11.65 -5.45
CA GLY A 15 5.58 12.95 -4.79
C GLY A 15 4.99 13.10 -3.38
N LEU A 16 5.47 14.14 -2.71
CA LEU A 16 5.12 14.46 -1.32
C LEU A 16 3.78 15.21 -1.24
N ARG A 17 2.68 14.47 -1.33
CA ARG A 17 1.32 14.99 -1.15
C ARG A 17 0.64 14.31 0.02
N LEU A 18 -0.23 15.02 0.73
CA LEU A 18 -0.99 14.45 1.84
C LEU A 18 -1.75 13.18 1.42
N GLN A 19 -2.33 13.18 0.22
CA GLN A 19 -3.02 12.02 -0.34
C GLN A 19 -2.08 10.81 -0.45
N ASN A 20 -0.87 11.00 -0.95
CA ASN A 20 0.10 9.93 -1.11
C ASN A 20 0.56 9.37 0.24
N MET A 21 0.71 10.21 1.24
CA MET A 21 1.07 9.78 2.60
C MET A 21 -0.07 9.01 3.27
N GLN A 22 -1.31 9.41 3.03
CA GLN A 22 -2.50 8.68 3.44
C GLN A 22 -2.55 7.29 2.80
N ASP A 23 -2.33 7.21 1.50
CA ASP A 23 -2.32 5.95 0.76
C ASP A 23 -1.21 5.02 1.28
N LEU A 24 -0.01 5.56 1.54
CA LEU A 24 1.07 4.81 2.16
C LEU A 24 0.67 4.22 3.52
N TYR A 25 0.03 5.02 4.36
CA TYR A 25 -0.41 4.59 5.67
C TYR A 25 -1.46 3.47 5.56
N LEU A 26 -2.42 3.60 4.66
CA LEU A 26 -3.43 2.57 4.39
C LEU A 26 -2.84 1.28 3.82
N ILE A 27 -1.85 1.37 2.93
CA ILE A 27 -1.15 0.20 2.39
C ILE A 27 -0.49 -0.58 3.54
N HIS A 28 0.23 0.08 4.43
CA HIS A 28 0.88 -0.56 5.55
C HIS A 28 -0.14 -1.16 6.54
N CYS A 29 -1.21 -0.44 6.87
CA CYS A 29 -2.29 -0.96 7.71
C CYS A 29 -2.96 -2.21 7.10
N TYR A 30 -3.19 -2.21 5.79
CA TYR A 30 -3.72 -3.38 5.08
C TYR A 30 -2.74 -4.55 5.14
N MET A 31 -1.46 -4.32 4.83
CA MET A 31 -0.44 -5.35 4.87
C MET A 31 -0.30 -5.98 6.26
N GLU A 32 -0.36 -5.19 7.32
CA GLU A 32 -0.35 -5.72 8.69
C GLU A 32 -1.60 -6.54 9.01
N ALA A 33 -2.77 -6.10 8.52
CA ALA A 33 -4.03 -6.79 8.75
C ALA A 33 -4.08 -8.19 8.09
N VAL A 34 -3.42 -8.36 6.94
CA VAL A 34 -3.46 -9.62 6.17
C VAL A 34 -2.21 -10.48 6.33
N ASN A 35 -1.11 -9.92 6.84
CA ASN A 35 0.11 -10.66 7.10
C ASN A 35 0.05 -11.34 8.46
N ARG A 36 0.92 -12.34 8.67
CA ARG A 36 1.10 -12.97 9.97
C ARG A 36 1.68 -11.98 10.97
N GLN A 37 1.30 -12.12 12.24
CA GLN A 37 1.69 -11.19 13.32
C GLN A 37 3.20 -10.93 13.45
N ASN A 38 4.04 -11.86 13.06
CA ASN A 38 5.50 -11.75 13.18
C ASN A 38 6.20 -11.48 11.84
N MET A 39 5.44 -11.19 10.79
CA MET A 39 6.01 -10.90 9.47
C MET A 39 6.27 -9.39 9.37
N PRO A 40 7.53 -8.96 9.18
CA PRO A 40 7.83 -7.55 8.97
C PRO A 40 7.25 -7.08 7.62
N LEU A 41 6.82 -5.83 7.56
CA LEU A 41 6.38 -5.23 6.32
C LEU A 41 7.58 -5.05 5.37
N ALA A 42 7.32 -5.22 4.08
CA ALA A 42 8.31 -5.10 3.03
C ALA A 42 7.76 -4.29 1.84
N SER A 43 8.61 -3.48 1.24
CA SER A 43 8.39 -2.93 -0.08
C SER A 43 9.29 -3.68 -1.06
N PHE A 44 8.69 -4.48 -1.94
CA PHE A 44 9.42 -5.24 -2.97
C PHE A 44 9.69 -4.40 -4.20
N GLU A 45 8.93 -3.35 -4.41
CA GLU A 45 9.23 -2.29 -5.35
C GLU A 45 9.03 -0.93 -4.65
N PHE A 46 10.10 -0.18 -4.51
CA PHE A 46 10.07 1.15 -3.91
C PHE A 46 10.56 2.18 -4.90
N GLN A 47 9.67 3.07 -5.30
CA GLN A 47 9.97 4.12 -6.27
C GLN A 47 10.99 5.12 -5.73
N SER A 48 12.09 5.31 -6.45
CA SER A 48 13.11 6.32 -6.13
C SER A 48 12.82 7.69 -6.77
N GLY A 49 11.78 7.78 -7.59
CA GLY A 49 11.33 8.97 -8.31
C GLY A 49 10.29 8.59 -9.38
N GLU A 50 9.86 9.54 -10.20
CA GLU A 50 8.90 9.24 -11.26
C GLU A 50 9.49 8.51 -12.45
N ALA A 51 8.62 7.93 -13.26
CA ALA A 51 8.95 7.29 -14.51
C ALA A 51 9.72 8.23 -15.46
N ASP A 52 10.82 7.75 -15.99
CA ASP A 52 11.73 8.46 -16.87
C ASP A 52 12.01 7.59 -18.11
N TYR A 53 11.17 7.76 -19.13
CA TYR A 53 11.13 6.96 -20.36
C TYR A 53 11.58 7.79 -21.57
N ASP A 54 12.83 8.23 -21.60
CA ASP A 54 13.41 9.06 -22.68
C ASP A 54 12.73 10.43 -22.92
N GLU A 55 11.60 10.72 -22.32
CA GLU A 55 10.92 11.99 -22.44
C GLU A 55 11.58 13.03 -21.53
N SER A 56 12.14 14.04 -22.15
CA SER A 56 12.86 15.09 -21.45
C SER A 56 11.97 15.84 -20.48
N GLY A 57 12.36 15.89 -19.21
CA GLY A 57 11.84 16.82 -18.21
C GLY A 57 10.64 16.36 -17.41
N ASN A 58 10.03 15.24 -17.72
CA ASN A 58 8.99 14.66 -16.88
C ASN A 58 9.62 13.79 -15.79
N GLY A 59 9.16 13.96 -14.57
CA GLY A 59 9.47 13.00 -13.51
C GLY A 59 10.57 13.38 -12.54
N ARG A 60 11.00 14.62 -12.49
CA ARG A 60 11.85 15.08 -11.39
C ARG A 60 10.99 15.47 -10.19
N LEU A 61 10.99 14.57 -9.21
CA LEU A 61 10.50 14.89 -7.88
C LEU A 61 11.57 15.68 -7.09
N ASP A 62 11.17 16.26 -5.97
CA ASP A 62 12.14 16.86 -5.05
C ASP A 62 13.15 15.82 -4.59
N VAL A 63 14.40 16.23 -4.39
CA VAL A 63 15.49 15.34 -3.95
C VAL A 63 15.21 14.67 -2.60
N SER A 64 14.29 15.21 -1.81
CA SER A 64 13.91 14.68 -0.51
C SER A 64 12.80 13.64 -0.58
N ASP A 65 12.14 13.45 -1.72
CA ASP A 65 10.96 12.64 -1.85
C ASP A 65 11.21 11.16 -1.45
N ALA A 66 12.15 10.51 -2.10
CA ALA A 66 12.49 9.11 -1.81
C ALA A 66 13.03 8.94 -0.38
N ASP A 67 13.82 9.87 0.13
CA ASP A 67 14.32 9.87 1.51
C ASP A 67 13.16 9.98 2.52
N PHE A 68 12.26 10.92 2.30
CA PHE A 68 11.12 11.12 3.19
C PHE A 68 10.17 9.92 3.17
N THR A 69 9.82 9.43 1.98
CA THR A 69 8.95 8.26 1.83
C THR A 69 9.58 7.00 2.47
N ALA A 70 10.89 6.77 2.29
CA ALA A 70 11.58 5.67 2.96
C ALA A 70 11.53 5.77 4.49
N ARG A 71 11.69 6.97 5.05
CA ARG A 71 11.57 7.20 6.50
C ARG A 71 10.15 6.98 7.00
N MET A 72 9.14 7.39 6.23
CA MET A 72 7.73 7.11 6.54
C MET A 72 7.45 5.60 6.53
N CYS A 73 7.96 4.87 5.54
CA CYS A 73 7.86 3.40 5.50
C CYS A 73 8.47 2.77 6.77
N ILE A 74 9.67 3.18 7.14
CA ILE A 74 10.38 2.65 8.33
C ILE A 74 9.62 2.99 9.62
N ALA A 75 9.09 4.20 9.73
CA ALA A 75 8.28 4.63 10.87
C ALA A 75 7.00 3.80 11.02
N GLN A 76 6.45 3.34 9.91
CA GLN A 76 5.26 2.49 9.82
C GLN A 76 5.59 0.98 9.77
N ASN A 77 6.65 0.56 10.43
CA ASN A 77 7.07 -0.85 10.57
C ASN A 77 7.58 -1.56 9.30
N ASN A 78 7.81 -0.85 8.21
CA ASN A 78 8.47 -1.45 7.05
C ASN A 78 9.95 -1.74 7.39
N ARG A 79 10.42 -2.96 7.12
CA ARG A 79 11.78 -3.41 7.46
C ARG A 79 12.61 -3.84 6.26
N LEU A 80 12.02 -3.85 5.09
CA LEU A 80 12.71 -4.09 3.84
C LEU A 80 12.24 -3.09 2.79
N ILE A 81 13.19 -2.39 2.18
CA ILE A 81 12.94 -1.49 1.06
C ILE A 81 13.83 -1.93 -0.10
N ASN A 82 13.20 -2.40 -1.17
CA ASN A 82 13.86 -2.77 -2.41
C ASN A 82 13.62 -1.67 -3.46
N HIS A 83 14.65 -0.92 -3.81
CA HIS A 83 14.53 0.17 -4.76
C HIS A 83 14.22 -0.31 -6.17
N TYR A 84 13.14 0.16 -6.73
CA TYR A 84 12.77 -0.01 -8.12
C TYR A 84 12.78 1.36 -8.85
N LEU A 85 13.82 1.65 -9.61
CA LEU A 85 15.07 0.93 -9.82
C LEU A 85 16.18 1.53 -8.95
N PHE A 86 17.13 0.72 -8.48
CA PHE A 86 18.39 1.26 -7.94
C PHE A 86 19.32 1.69 -9.07
N THR A 87 19.44 0.85 -10.09
CA THR A 87 20.15 1.15 -11.33
C THR A 87 19.20 1.07 -12.49
N GLY A 88 19.06 2.18 -13.19
CA GLY A 88 18.28 2.23 -14.43
C GLY A 88 18.96 1.44 -15.55
N GLY A 89 18.24 1.24 -16.63
CA GLY A 89 18.72 0.52 -17.79
C GLY A 89 18.01 0.92 -19.08
N ARG A 90 18.21 0.16 -20.13
CA ARG A 90 17.45 0.23 -21.36
C ARG A 90 16.77 -1.10 -21.61
N ASN A 91 15.51 -1.04 -21.97
CA ASN A 91 14.77 -2.22 -22.39
C ASN A 91 15.34 -2.75 -23.70
N MET A 92 15.33 -4.07 -23.86
CA MET A 92 15.81 -4.70 -25.07
C MET A 92 14.90 -4.36 -26.24
N LEU A 93 15.49 -3.92 -27.35
CA LEU A 93 14.75 -3.73 -28.59
C LEU A 93 14.59 -5.05 -29.32
N LEU A 94 13.35 -5.50 -29.49
CA LEU A 94 13.06 -6.66 -30.36
C LEU A 94 12.91 -6.23 -31.82
N LYS A 95 13.42 -7.09 -32.72
CA LYS A 95 13.27 -6.89 -34.19
C LYS A 95 11.82 -6.85 -34.64
N LYS A 96 10.92 -7.53 -33.91
CA LYS A 96 9.48 -7.51 -34.13
C LYS A 96 8.81 -7.25 -32.77
N PRO A 97 8.41 -6.01 -32.48
CA PRO A 97 7.68 -5.70 -31.27
C PRO A 97 6.40 -6.52 -31.18
N ARG A 98 6.18 -7.18 -30.05
CA ARG A 98 4.88 -7.83 -29.80
C ARG A 98 3.88 -6.78 -29.37
N LYS A 99 2.69 -6.84 -29.93
CA LYS A 99 1.55 -6.04 -29.45
C LYS A 99 0.89 -6.81 -28.31
N ASP A 100 1.49 -6.75 -27.15
CA ASP A 100 0.99 -7.42 -25.95
C ASP A 100 0.22 -6.51 -25.00
N GLY A 101 -0.07 -5.28 -25.45
CA GLY A 101 -0.76 -4.28 -24.63
C GLY A 101 0.15 -3.50 -23.67
N ASN A 102 1.38 -3.92 -23.47
CA ASN A 102 2.35 -3.26 -22.60
C ASN A 102 3.63 -2.87 -23.35
N ASN A 103 3.45 -2.18 -24.46
CA ASN A 103 4.52 -1.86 -25.42
C ASN A 103 5.65 -0.97 -24.85
N ARG A 104 5.45 -0.33 -23.69
CA ARG A 104 6.45 0.58 -23.12
C ARG A 104 7.52 -0.09 -22.28
N ILE A 105 7.23 -1.20 -21.63
CA ILE A 105 8.10 -1.74 -20.59
C ILE A 105 8.97 -2.88 -21.11
N ALA A 106 8.52 -3.67 -22.06
CA ALA A 106 9.12 -4.95 -22.29
C ALA A 106 10.10 -5.06 -23.46
N ILE A 107 10.00 -4.31 -24.55
CA ILE A 107 10.74 -4.65 -25.78
C ILE A 107 10.94 -3.50 -26.76
N THR A 108 10.97 -2.29 -26.23
CA THR A 108 10.93 -1.06 -27.04
C THR A 108 12.29 -0.39 -27.21
N GLY A 109 13.35 -0.90 -26.58
CA GLY A 109 14.66 -0.23 -26.52
C GLY A 109 14.64 1.04 -25.68
N GLU A 110 13.51 1.32 -25.02
CA GLU A 110 13.24 2.52 -24.27
C GLU A 110 14.12 2.63 -23.03
N ARG A 111 14.51 3.86 -22.71
CA ARG A 111 15.22 4.16 -21.48
C ARG A 111 14.30 3.94 -20.29
N HIS A 112 14.76 3.21 -19.31
CA HIS A 112 14.00 2.88 -18.11
C HIS A 112 14.77 3.35 -16.87
N GLY A 113 14.50 4.57 -16.47
CA GLY A 113 15.26 5.25 -15.43
C GLY A 113 14.60 5.28 -14.07
N PHE A 114 13.30 5.56 -13.98
CA PHE A 114 12.56 5.80 -12.72
C PHE A 114 13.31 6.70 -11.74
N THR A 115 14.02 7.68 -12.25
CA THR A 115 14.91 8.55 -11.49
C THR A 115 15.84 7.76 -10.54
N ALA A 116 16.28 6.59 -10.99
CA ALA A 116 17.11 5.69 -10.22
C ALA A 116 18.38 6.38 -9.66
N PRO A 117 18.85 6.00 -8.48
CA PRO A 117 20.10 6.53 -7.91
C PRO A 117 21.29 6.40 -8.85
N VAL A 118 21.35 5.33 -9.63
CA VAL A 118 22.28 5.17 -10.76
C VAL A 118 21.46 5.18 -12.05
N ASN A 119 21.69 6.17 -12.90
CA ASN A 119 20.91 6.33 -14.12
C ASN A 119 21.25 5.25 -15.18
N PRO A 120 20.46 5.12 -16.27
CA PRO A 120 20.72 4.14 -17.33
C PRO A 120 22.08 4.27 -18.01
N GLU A 121 22.72 5.42 -17.93
CA GLU A 121 24.06 5.69 -18.47
C GLU A 121 25.18 5.37 -17.47
N GLY A 122 24.84 4.75 -16.31
CA GLY A 122 25.81 4.35 -15.28
C GLY A 122 26.33 5.51 -14.43
N LYS A 123 25.72 6.67 -14.48
CA LYS A 123 26.13 7.85 -13.70
C LYS A 123 25.26 8.01 -12.46
N LEU A 124 25.81 8.58 -11.40
CA LEU A 124 25.05 8.93 -10.22
C LEU A 124 24.04 10.02 -10.55
N SER A 125 22.79 9.79 -10.18
CA SER A 125 21.70 10.75 -10.36
C SER A 125 21.66 11.75 -9.19
N TYR A 126 20.81 12.76 -9.31
CA TYR A 126 20.60 13.78 -8.28
C TYR A 126 20.03 13.22 -6.97
N THR A 127 19.40 12.05 -7.00
CA THR A 127 18.82 11.39 -5.82
C THR A 127 19.82 10.57 -5.03
N TYR A 128 20.96 10.18 -5.65
CA TYR A 128 21.92 9.22 -5.09
C TYR A 128 22.43 9.61 -3.72
N ASP A 129 22.95 10.84 -3.56
CA ASP A 129 23.58 11.24 -2.31
C ASP A 129 22.56 11.28 -1.15
N ARG A 130 21.33 11.66 -1.46
CA ARG A 130 20.25 11.69 -0.47
C ARG A 130 19.87 10.28 -0.02
N ILE A 131 19.66 9.39 -0.95
CA ILE A 131 19.32 7.97 -0.67
C ILE A 131 20.47 7.29 0.08
N ARG A 132 21.71 7.48 -0.36
CA ARG A 132 22.90 6.95 0.31
C ARG A 132 22.98 7.42 1.77
N ARG A 133 22.74 8.71 2.02
CA ARG A 133 22.75 9.28 3.37
C ARG A 133 21.66 8.68 4.25
N SER A 134 20.43 8.62 3.75
CA SER A 134 19.29 8.03 4.42
C SER A 134 19.54 6.57 4.77
N THR A 135 19.98 5.79 3.81
CA THR A 135 20.31 4.36 4.00
C THR A 135 21.38 4.18 5.08
N ARG A 136 22.45 4.97 5.07
CA ARG A 136 23.50 4.88 6.12
C ARG A 136 22.96 5.18 7.52
N VAL A 137 22.11 6.19 7.65
CA VAL A 137 21.48 6.52 8.95
C VAL A 137 20.57 5.38 9.42
N THR A 138 19.80 4.81 8.50
CA THR A 138 18.92 3.67 8.79
C THR A 138 19.73 2.46 9.23
N LEU A 139 20.78 2.09 8.50
CA LEU A 139 21.63 0.94 8.82
C LEU A 139 22.38 1.15 10.16
N ALA A 140 22.84 2.36 10.45
CA ALA A 140 23.47 2.66 11.73
C ALA A 140 22.53 2.48 12.94
N ASN A 141 21.23 2.51 12.72
CA ASN A 141 20.20 2.32 13.74
C ASN A 141 19.40 1.03 13.56
N ALA A 142 19.84 0.12 12.71
CA ALA A 142 19.05 -1.04 12.26
C ALA A 142 18.53 -1.90 13.41
N CYS A 143 19.36 -2.21 14.40
CA CYS A 143 18.95 -3.02 15.57
C CYS A 143 17.84 -2.35 16.38
N ARG A 144 17.89 -1.04 16.53
CA ARG A 144 16.85 -0.28 17.26
C ARG A 144 15.56 -0.22 16.44
N LEU A 145 15.68 0.12 15.16
CA LEU A 145 14.54 0.20 14.24
C LEU A 145 13.84 -1.16 14.08
N ALA A 146 14.60 -2.27 14.08
CA ALA A 146 14.02 -3.61 14.01
C ALA A 146 13.18 -3.95 15.25
N ALA A 147 13.52 -3.42 16.42
CA ALA A 147 12.81 -3.65 17.67
C ALA A 147 11.66 -2.65 17.91
N MET A 148 11.59 -1.56 17.16
CA MET A 148 10.53 -0.56 17.30
C MET A 148 9.21 -1.07 16.71
N GLN A 149 8.13 -0.65 17.34
CA GLN A 149 6.77 -0.78 16.81
C GLN A 149 6.12 0.61 16.79
N GLU A 150 5.17 0.78 15.91
CA GLU A 150 4.37 1.99 15.86
C GLU A 150 3.43 2.05 17.07
N GLU A 151 3.45 3.16 17.78
CA GLU A 151 2.48 3.44 18.83
C GLU A 151 1.16 3.89 18.19
N ARG A 152 0.04 3.27 18.59
CA ARG A 152 -1.27 3.50 18.00
C ARG A 152 -2.32 3.84 19.02
N ASP A 153 -3.27 4.64 18.59
CA ASP A 153 -4.48 4.93 19.34
C ASP A 153 -5.47 3.74 19.33
N ASN A 154 -6.51 3.84 20.13
CA ASN A 154 -7.59 2.85 20.15
C ASN A 154 -8.55 3.06 18.96
N VAL A 155 -7.99 3.16 17.77
CA VAL A 155 -8.68 3.35 16.50
C VAL A 155 -8.26 2.25 15.53
N LEU A 156 -9.22 1.61 14.93
CA LEU A 156 -9.02 0.53 13.97
C LEU A 156 -9.70 0.85 12.65
N VAL A 157 -9.08 0.42 11.57
CA VAL A 157 -9.67 0.41 10.23
C VAL A 157 -9.87 -1.04 9.81
N GLY A 158 -11.11 -1.41 9.55
CA GLY A 158 -11.49 -2.76 9.14
C GLY A 158 -11.29 -2.97 7.65
N PHE A 159 -10.66 -4.07 7.29
CA PHE A 159 -10.50 -4.53 5.92
C PHE A 159 -11.23 -5.85 5.72
N ILE A 160 -11.95 -5.94 4.60
CA ILE A 160 -12.52 -7.18 4.08
C ILE A 160 -11.73 -7.51 2.82
N PRO A 161 -10.72 -8.40 2.89
CA PRO A 161 -9.83 -8.70 1.76
C PRO A 161 -10.55 -9.04 0.47
N ASP A 162 -11.65 -9.78 0.54
CA ASP A 162 -12.46 -10.15 -0.64
C ASP A 162 -13.01 -8.93 -1.41
N TYR A 163 -13.16 -7.77 -0.74
CA TYR A 163 -13.59 -6.55 -1.41
C TYR A 163 -12.56 -6.04 -2.43
N PHE A 164 -11.32 -6.47 -2.30
CA PHE A 164 -10.21 -6.11 -3.19
C PHE A 164 -10.02 -7.10 -4.34
N MET A 165 -10.74 -8.23 -4.33
CA MET A 165 -10.72 -9.24 -5.39
C MET A 165 -11.65 -8.88 -6.54
N THR A 166 -11.48 -7.68 -7.11
CA THR A 166 -12.41 -7.09 -8.08
C THR A 166 -11.83 -6.89 -9.47
N GLU A 167 -10.63 -7.36 -9.73
CA GLU A 167 -9.98 -7.18 -11.03
C GLU A 167 -10.51 -8.11 -12.12
N TYR A 168 -11.13 -9.21 -11.72
CA TYR A 168 -11.67 -10.21 -12.65
C TYR A 168 -13.04 -10.71 -12.18
N CYS A 169 -13.93 -10.92 -13.15
CA CYS A 169 -15.17 -11.66 -12.96
C CYS A 169 -15.38 -12.61 -14.15
N TYR A 170 -16.05 -13.73 -13.91
CA TYR A 170 -16.30 -14.71 -14.95
C TYR A 170 -17.15 -14.11 -16.09
N PRO A 171 -16.73 -14.32 -17.36
CA PRO A 171 -17.51 -13.87 -18.50
C PRO A 171 -18.93 -14.46 -18.47
N GLY A 172 -19.94 -13.61 -18.71
CA GLY A 172 -21.35 -14.04 -18.73
C GLY A 172 -22.06 -14.03 -17.38
N SER A 173 -21.37 -13.82 -16.27
CA SER A 173 -22.02 -13.66 -14.96
C SER A 173 -22.42 -12.22 -14.69
N GLU A 174 -23.66 -11.87 -15.02
CA GLU A 174 -24.19 -10.52 -14.76
C GLU A 174 -24.31 -10.20 -13.26
N ARG A 175 -24.53 -11.22 -12.41
CA ARG A 175 -24.56 -11.07 -10.96
C ARG A 175 -23.18 -10.66 -10.43
N GLU A 176 -22.12 -11.38 -10.83
CA GLU A 176 -20.75 -11.06 -10.41
C GLU A 176 -20.31 -9.69 -10.90
N LYS A 177 -20.61 -9.34 -12.16
CA LYS A 177 -20.33 -8.00 -12.69
C LYS A 177 -20.95 -6.89 -11.84
N LYS A 178 -22.21 -7.05 -11.45
CA LYS A 178 -22.89 -6.08 -10.58
C LYS A 178 -22.25 -6.00 -9.19
N MET A 179 -21.88 -7.15 -8.61
CA MET A 179 -21.16 -7.17 -7.32
C MET A 179 -19.81 -6.47 -7.42
N VAL A 180 -19.01 -6.80 -8.45
CA VAL A 180 -17.70 -6.17 -8.67
C VAL A 180 -17.84 -4.66 -8.87
N GLN A 181 -18.77 -4.21 -9.69
CA GLN A 181 -19.03 -2.78 -9.90
C GLN A 181 -19.42 -2.08 -8.60
N HIS A 182 -20.28 -2.70 -7.81
CA HIS A 182 -20.72 -2.18 -6.53
C HIS A 182 -19.54 -2.08 -5.53
N LEU A 183 -18.77 -3.16 -5.36
CA LEU A 183 -17.60 -3.18 -4.49
C LEU A 183 -16.56 -2.15 -4.93
N THR A 184 -16.29 -2.05 -6.23
CA THR A 184 -15.35 -1.05 -6.77
C THR A 184 -15.79 0.37 -6.42
N ARG A 185 -17.09 0.67 -6.53
CA ARG A 185 -17.65 1.97 -6.19
C ARG A 185 -17.49 2.33 -4.71
N TYR A 186 -17.68 1.36 -3.81
CA TYR A 186 -17.66 1.61 -2.37
C TYR A 186 -16.29 1.35 -1.72
N ARG A 187 -15.43 0.56 -2.36
CA ARG A 187 -14.06 0.33 -1.91
C ARG A 187 -13.16 1.53 -2.14
N THR A 188 -13.28 2.16 -3.31
CA THR A 188 -12.48 3.31 -3.71
C THR A 188 -13.30 4.58 -3.60
N GLY A 189 -12.66 5.68 -3.24
CA GLY A 189 -13.27 6.99 -3.26
C GLY A 189 -13.52 7.56 -1.87
N SER A 190 -14.47 8.46 -1.78
CA SER A 190 -14.62 9.43 -0.69
C SER A 190 -14.58 8.88 0.73
N GLY A 191 -14.98 7.64 0.95
CA GLY A 191 -14.99 7.02 2.29
C GLY A 191 -13.59 6.81 2.85
N TRP A 192 -12.72 6.11 2.11
CA TRP A 192 -11.35 5.87 2.52
C TRP A 192 -10.56 7.16 2.63
N ASP A 193 -10.64 8.00 1.60
CA ASP A 193 -9.97 9.28 1.58
C ASP A 193 -10.43 10.17 2.73
N THR A 194 -11.71 10.17 3.04
CA THR A 194 -12.25 10.99 4.10
C THR A 194 -11.83 10.48 5.47
N PHE A 195 -12.01 9.21 5.77
CA PHE A 195 -11.68 8.66 7.08
C PHE A 195 -10.19 8.68 7.38
N ALA A 196 -9.38 8.13 6.51
CA ALA A 196 -7.94 8.08 6.73
C ALA A 196 -7.35 9.49 6.82
N LYS A 197 -7.77 10.38 5.93
CA LYS A 197 -7.33 11.79 5.97
C LYS A 197 -7.77 12.50 7.23
N MET A 198 -9.02 12.32 7.64
CA MET A 198 -9.55 12.91 8.88
C MET A 198 -8.77 12.42 10.10
N LEU A 199 -8.51 11.12 10.19
CA LEU A 199 -7.76 10.53 11.30
C LEU A 199 -6.32 11.09 11.32
N LEU A 200 -5.61 11.03 10.21
CA LEU A 200 -4.22 11.50 10.12
C LEU A 200 -4.09 13.01 10.37
N LEU A 201 -5.02 13.83 9.85
CA LEU A 201 -5.01 15.28 10.10
C LEU A 201 -5.34 15.64 11.54
N ASN A 202 -6.02 14.79 12.27
CA ASN A 202 -6.27 14.94 13.69
C ASN A 202 -5.27 14.18 14.57
N HIS A 203 -4.16 13.72 13.97
CA HIS A 203 -3.06 13.02 14.65
C HIS A 203 -3.45 11.69 15.31
N TYR A 204 -4.46 10.99 14.79
CA TYR A 204 -4.77 9.64 15.23
C TYR A 204 -3.95 8.62 14.44
N ALA A 205 -3.17 7.82 15.16
CA ALA A 205 -2.49 6.66 14.61
C ALA A 205 -3.41 5.43 14.72
N PHE A 206 -3.92 4.94 13.61
CA PHE A 206 -4.84 3.80 13.58
C PHE A 206 -4.16 2.52 13.10
N GLY A 207 -4.68 1.36 13.54
CA GLY A 207 -4.25 0.04 13.07
C GLY A 207 -5.21 -0.56 12.05
N GLY A 208 -4.71 -1.49 11.23
CA GLY A 208 -5.54 -2.29 10.33
C GLY A 208 -5.96 -3.62 10.96
N VAL A 209 -7.16 -4.10 10.64
CA VAL A 209 -7.64 -5.43 11.06
C VAL A 209 -8.32 -6.16 9.91
N ASN A 210 -8.04 -7.45 9.77
CA ASN A 210 -8.72 -8.34 8.84
C ASN A 210 -10.04 -8.83 9.47
N LEU A 211 -11.16 -8.43 8.89
CA LEU A 211 -12.48 -8.78 9.40
C LEU A 211 -12.94 -10.18 8.99
N GLN A 212 -12.23 -10.83 8.07
CA GLN A 212 -12.54 -12.20 7.64
C GLN A 212 -11.90 -13.27 8.54
N GLU A 213 -11.06 -12.85 9.47
CA GLU A 213 -10.40 -13.74 10.43
C GLU A 213 -10.74 -13.38 11.86
N ASP A 214 -10.81 -14.40 12.73
CA ASP A 214 -10.90 -14.19 14.16
C ASP A 214 -9.57 -13.65 14.70
N GLY A 215 -9.64 -12.72 15.63
CA GLY A 215 -8.44 -12.10 16.17
C GLY A 215 -8.67 -11.32 17.45
N SER A 216 -7.58 -10.93 18.09
CA SER A 216 -7.61 -10.14 19.33
C SER A 216 -8.28 -8.77 19.18
N TRP A 217 -8.51 -8.33 17.96
CA TRP A 217 -9.20 -7.08 17.70
C TRP A 217 -10.66 -7.08 18.19
N MET A 218 -11.31 -8.25 18.21
CA MET A 218 -12.70 -8.40 18.67
C MET A 218 -12.88 -8.13 20.17
N GLU A 219 -11.79 -8.24 20.95
CA GLU A 219 -11.78 -8.00 22.40
C GLU A 219 -11.35 -6.56 22.75
N LYS A 220 -10.99 -5.75 21.74
CA LYS A 220 -10.51 -4.39 22.00
C LYS A 220 -11.66 -3.41 22.20
N LYS A 221 -11.56 -2.59 23.22
CA LYS A 221 -12.42 -1.42 23.42
C LYS A 221 -11.90 -0.26 22.55
N ALA A 222 -12.15 -0.34 21.26
CA ALA A 222 -11.66 0.59 20.26
C ALA A 222 -12.79 1.11 19.38
N VAL A 223 -12.52 2.13 18.59
CA VAL A 223 -13.42 2.58 17.52
C VAL A 223 -12.96 1.91 16.22
N LEU A 224 -13.83 1.13 15.61
CA LEU A 224 -13.59 0.47 14.34
C LEU A 224 -14.33 1.22 13.23
N PHE A 225 -13.56 1.73 12.26
CA PHE A 225 -14.09 2.32 11.04
C PHE A 225 -14.13 1.27 9.94
N LEU A 226 -15.26 1.14 9.27
CA LEU A 226 -15.47 0.23 8.17
C LEU A 226 -16.17 0.90 7.00
N LEU A 227 -15.56 0.80 5.82
CA LEU A 227 -16.23 1.08 4.56
C LEU A 227 -17.09 -0.13 4.18
N SER A 228 -18.41 0.07 4.14
CA SER A 228 -19.38 -1.00 3.95
C SER A 228 -20.05 -0.92 2.58
N ALA A 229 -20.28 -2.07 1.98
CA ALA A 229 -21.02 -2.27 0.74
C ALA A 229 -22.34 -3.02 1.02
N ASP A 230 -23.22 -3.14 0.01
CA ASP A 230 -24.45 -3.93 0.15
C ASP A 230 -24.19 -5.42 0.42
N TYR A 231 -23.03 -5.92 -0.07
CA TYR A 231 -22.64 -7.33 0.07
C TYR A 231 -21.59 -7.46 1.17
N MET A 232 -21.91 -8.21 2.19
CA MET A 232 -21.00 -8.56 3.27
C MET A 232 -21.26 -9.99 3.73
N ASP A 233 -20.22 -10.78 3.84
CA ASP A 233 -20.33 -12.15 4.33
C ASP A 233 -20.94 -12.21 5.74
N ALA A 234 -21.78 -13.22 6.01
CA ALA A 234 -22.47 -13.37 7.28
C ALA A 234 -21.48 -13.52 8.46
N GLY A 235 -20.39 -14.25 8.26
CA GLY A 235 -19.36 -14.41 9.30
C GLY A 235 -18.65 -13.10 9.65
N VAL A 236 -18.47 -12.20 8.67
CA VAL A 236 -17.97 -10.85 8.95
C VAL A 236 -18.97 -10.05 9.77
N GLN A 237 -20.26 -10.11 9.42
CA GLN A 237 -21.32 -9.42 10.19
C GLN A 237 -21.40 -9.93 11.63
N GLU A 238 -21.31 -11.24 11.84
CA GLU A 238 -21.29 -11.86 13.17
C GLU A 238 -20.08 -11.41 14.02
N ARG A 239 -18.90 -11.31 13.41
CA ARG A 239 -17.68 -10.78 14.08
C ARG A 239 -17.85 -9.34 14.51
N LEU A 240 -18.46 -8.51 13.64
CA LEU A 240 -18.74 -7.11 13.96
C LEU A 240 -19.74 -6.98 15.10
N CYS A 241 -20.78 -7.83 15.14
CA CYS A 241 -21.72 -7.88 16.27
C CYS A 241 -20.99 -8.24 17.57
N ARG A 242 -20.18 -9.30 17.55
CA ARG A 242 -19.38 -9.69 18.73
C ARG A 242 -18.42 -8.58 19.19
N PHE A 243 -17.78 -7.88 18.28
CA PHE A 243 -16.93 -6.74 18.63
C PHE A 243 -17.69 -5.66 19.39
N VAL A 244 -18.91 -5.33 18.94
CA VAL A 244 -19.76 -4.32 19.62
C VAL A 244 -20.26 -4.85 20.97
N GLU A 245 -20.67 -6.10 21.05
CA GLU A 245 -21.09 -6.76 22.29
C GLU A 245 -19.97 -6.78 23.35
N ASN A 246 -18.72 -6.92 22.92
CA ASN A 246 -17.53 -6.85 23.77
C ASN A 246 -17.14 -5.40 24.17
N GLY A 247 -17.91 -4.42 23.76
CA GLY A 247 -17.74 -3.01 24.15
C GLY A 247 -16.92 -2.17 23.16
N GLY A 248 -16.68 -2.67 21.95
CA GLY A 248 -16.16 -1.88 20.84
C GLY A 248 -17.23 -0.94 20.26
N SER A 249 -16.77 0.11 19.58
CA SER A 249 -17.65 1.06 18.87
C SER A 249 -17.45 0.89 17.37
N LEU A 250 -18.52 0.62 16.62
CA LEU A 250 -18.48 0.44 15.17
C LEU A 250 -19.03 1.65 14.43
N LEU A 251 -18.26 2.19 13.50
CA LEU A 251 -18.69 3.22 12.57
C LEU A 251 -18.68 2.66 11.14
N LEU A 252 -19.88 2.43 10.60
CA LEU A 252 -20.06 2.01 9.21
C LEU A 252 -20.26 3.23 8.32
N TYR A 253 -19.51 3.27 7.22
CA TYR A 253 -19.71 4.27 6.17
C TYR A 253 -20.02 3.57 4.85
N GLY A 254 -21.06 4.04 4.16
CA GLY A 254 -21.49 3.52 2.86
C GLY A 254 -22.88 2.94 2.91
N ARG A 255 -23.01 1.64 2.90
CA ARG A 255 -24.28 0.93 2.87
C ARG A 255 -24.48 0.05 4.09
N MET A 256 -25.73 -0.11 4.52
CA MET A 256 -26.08 -1.18 5.43
C MET A 256 -26.06 -2.51 4.64
N PRO A 257 -25.20 -3.46 5.02
CA PRO A 257 -25.08 -4.71 4.27
C PRO A 257 -26.34 -5.56 4.45
N VAL A 258 -26.68 -6.28 3.39
CA VAL A 258 -27.72 -7.32 3.40
C VAL A 258 -27.06 -8.68 3.30
N MET A 259 -27.66 -9.65 3.98
CA MET A 259 -27.22 -11.06 3.90
C MET A 259 -27.66 -11.71 2.61
#